data_549c51062fdf7ab18c8211b0ec37e65b
#
_entry.id   549c51062fdf7ab18c8211b0ec37e65b
#
_cell.length_a   1.000
_cell.length_b   1.000
_cell.length_c   1.000
_cell.angle_alpha   90.00
_cell.angle_beta   90.00
_cell.angle_gamma   90.00
#
_symmetry.space_group_name_H-M   'P 1'
#
loop_
_entity.id
_entity.type
_entity.pdbx_description
1 polymer ?
#
loop_
_entity_poly.entity_id
_entity_poly.type
_entity_poly.pdbx_seq_one_letter_code
_entity_poly.pdbx_strand_id
1 'polypeptide(L)'
;MLLTGLALGAVLGFVMQRGRFCVTGMIRDIFTQKTWRGFNALLIVIAVHAVGLAVLSSAGIIDAQADTFAPLAVVIGGVIFGMGIILAGGCASGTWYRSGEGLVGSWIALFMYGVSAAAMKSGVLTGFSDAMKSWSFEATSVQASLGISVWWLAIPFAALVAGLTAYFLKQEKARPQMAQLAPKKQGLAHLLAEKPWHFYSTALIVGLLGVIAWPLSAATGRDSGLGITTPTSDTLRFLVSGDSERLNWGTLLVLGLLAGSFVAAKVSGEFRVRVPDATQSVRSVFGGLMMGVGASLAGGCTCLLYTSDAADDVAGV
;
A
#
# COMPACT_ATOMS: atom_id res chain seq x y z
N MET A 1 -0.09 6.28 22.20
CA MET A 1 -0.77 6.33 20.89
C MET A 1 0.15 5.94 19.73
N LEU A 2 1.42 6.32 19.67
CA LEU A 2 2.33 5.90 18.60
C LEU A 2 2.44 4.37 18.39
N LEU A 3 2.39 3.59 19.46
CA LEU A 3 2.45 2.12 19.41
C LEU A 3 1.28 1.47 18.66
N THR A 4 0.15 2.16 18.51
CA THR A 4 -0.96 1.65 17.69
C THR A 4 -0.57 1.53 16.22
N GLY A 5 0.30 2.44 15.72
CA GLY A 5 0.88 2.35 14.38
C GLY A 5 1.73 1.09 14.21
N LEU A 6 2.61 0.80 15.18
CA LEU A 6 3.43 -0.41 15.18
C LEU A 6 2.56 -1.68 15.17
N ALA A 7 1.55 -1.74 16.03
CA ALA A 7 0.66 -2.90 16.12
C ALA A 7 -0.15 -3.09 14.84
N LEU A 8 -0.75 -2.02 14.31
CA LEU A 8 -1.51 -2.07 13.06
C LEU A 8 -0.60 -2.47 11.89
N GLY A 9 0.59 -1.90 11.82
CA GLY A 9 1.61 -2.25 10.81
C GLY A 9 2.00 -3.73 10.90
N ALA A 10 2.22 -4.26 12.11
CA ALA A 10 2.56 -5.66 12.30
C ALA A 10 1.44 -6.61 11.83
N VAL A 11 0.19 -6.29 12.16
CA VAL A 11 -0.96 -7.06 11.65
C VAL A 11 -1.03 -6.96 10.12
N LEU A 12 -0.89 -5.76 9.56
CA LEU A 12 -0.90 -5.55 8.11
C LEU A 12 0.22 -6.34 7.42
N GLY A 13 1.45 -6.29 7.94
CA GLY A 13 2.58 -7.04 7.40
C GLY A 13 2.37 -8.55 7.44
N PHE A 14 1.82 -9.05 8.54
CA PHE A 14 1.45 -10.45 8.68
C PHE A 14 0.41 -10.87 7.64
N VAL A 15 -0.66 -10.11 7.50
CA VAL A 15 -1.76 -10.35 6.55
C VAL A 15 -1.25 -10.31 5.11
N MET A 16 -0.46 -9.31 4.75
CA MET A 16 0.09 -9.18 3.39
C MET A 16 1.04 -10.32 3.05
N GLN A 17 1.84 -10.77 3.99
CA GLN A 17 2.74 -11.91 3.79
C GLN A 17 1.94 -13.21 3.60
N ARG A 18 0.97 -13.51 4.47
CA ARG A 18 0.15 -14.73 4.38
C ARG A 18 -0.75 -14.77 3.14
N GLY A 19 -1.27 -13.61 2.74
CA GLY A 19 -2.10 -13.46 1.54
C GLY A 19 -1.31 -13.26 0.25
N ARG A 20 0.03 -13.15 0.31
CA ARG A 20 0.86 -12.81 -0.85
C ARG A 20 0.34 -11.57 -1.59
N PHE A 21 -0.18 -10.61 -0.83
CA PHE A 21 -0.91 -9.48 -1.36
C PHE A 21 0.06 -8.41 -1.90
N CYS A 22 0.22 -8.35 -3.22
CA CYS A 22 1.09 -7.39 -3.89
C CYS A 22 0.45 -6.89 -5.18
N VAL A 23 0.18 -5.59 -5.25
CA VAL A 23 -0.49 -4.96 -6.41
C VAL A 23 0.29 -5.17 -7.71
N THR A 24 1.62 -5.08 -7.67
CA THR A 24 2.47 -5.36 -8.84
C THR A 24 2.25 -6.77 -9.37
N GLY A 25 2.16 -7.77 -8.49
CA GLY A 25 1.84 -9.15 -8.86
C GLY A 25 0.46 -9.27 -9.49
N MET A 26 -0.54 -8.64 -8.89
CA MET A 26 -1.93 -8.67 -9.36
C MET A 26 -2.10 -8.08 -10.76
N ILE A 27 -1.45 -6.94 -11.04
CA ILE A 27 -1.47 -6.31 -12.37
C ILE A 27 -0.68 -7.15 -13.36
N ARG A 28 0.50 -7.65 -12.99
CA ARG A 28 1.31 -8.53 -13.85
C ARG A 28 0.55 -9.78 -14.28
N ASP A 29 -0.22 -10.39 -13.37
CA ASP A 29 -0.94 -11.64 -13.64
C ASP A 29 -2.06 -11.45 -14.67
N ILE A 30 -2.56 -10.23 -14.88
CA ILE A 30 -3.48 -9.93 -16.00
C ILE A 30 -2.81 -10.23 -17.35
N PHE A 31 -1.54 -9.84 -17.50
CA PHE A 31 -0.80 -10.00 -18.75
C PHE A 31 -0.16 -11.38 -18.88
N THR A 32 0.42 -11.92 -17.79
CA THR A 32 1.17 -13.17 -17.81
C THR A 32 0.28 -14.41 -17.67
N GLN A 33 -0.70 -14.36 -16.78
CA GLN A 33 -1.60 -15.49 -16.49
C GLN A 33 -3.00 -15.29 -17.08
N LYS A 34 -3.27 -14.13 -17.69
CA LYS A 34 -4.60 -13.75 -18.22
C LYS A 34 -5.72 -13.91 -17.19
N THR A 35 -5.41 -13.63 -15.92
CA THR A 35 -6.36 -13.75 -14.82
C THR A 35 -6.63 -12.39 -14.16
N TRP A 36 -7.91 -12.05 -13.99
CA TRP A 36 -8.38 -10.81 -13.39
C TRP A 36 -8.65 -10.93 -11.89
N ARG A 37 -8.42 -12.11 -11.30
CA ARG A 37 -8.73 -12.40 -9.88
C ARG A 37 -7.97 -11.49 -8.91
N GLY A 38 -6.67 -11.26 -9.18
CA GLY A 38 -5.86 -10.35 -8.37
C GLY A 38 -6.34 -8.91 -8.47
N PHE A 39 -6.68 -8.45 -9.68
CA PHE A 39 -7.24 -7.12 -9.89
C PHE A 39 -8.59 -6.94 -9.17
N ASN A 40 -9.46 -7.95 -9.21
CA ASN A 40 -10.71 -7.92 -8.45
C ASN A 40 -10.46 -7.83 -6.93
N ALA A 41 -9.42 -8.51 -6.42
CA ALA A 41 -9.03 -8.37 -5.01
C ALA A 41 -8.61 -6.93 -4.67
N LEU A 42 -7.92 -6.24 -5.58
CA LEU A 42 -7.61 -4.82 -5.44
C LEU A 42 -8.88 -3.97 -5.37
N LEU A 43 -9.85 -4.22 -6.26
CA LEU A 43 -11.15 -3.52 -6.24
C LEU A 43 -11.91 -3.74 -4.93
N ILE A 44 -11.81 -4.93 -4.31
CA ILE A 44 -12.40 -5.18 -2.99
C ILE A 44 -11.81 -4.26 -1.93
N VAL A 45 -10.48 -4.08 -1.90
CA VAL A 45 -9.84 -3.16 -0.95
C VAL A 45 -10.36 -1.74 -1.16
N ILE A 46 -10.41 -1.27 -2.40
CA ILE A 46 -10.91 0.08 -2.74
C ILE A 46 -12.37 0.24 -2.31
N ALA A 47 -13.23 -0.75 -2.59
CA ALA A 47 -14.64 -0.69 -2.24
C ALA A 47 -14.87 -0.66 -0.72
N VAL A 48 -14.19 -1.51 0.02
CA VAL A 48 -14.26 -1.54 1.48
C VAL A 48 -13.80 -0.20 2.06
N HIS A 49 -12.71 0.33 1.50
CA HIS A 49 -12.16 1.60 1.95
C HIS A 49 -13.09 2.78 1.64
N ALA A 50 -13.63 2.85 0.41
CA ALA A 50 -14.58 3.89 0.01
C ALA A 50 -15.84 3.91 0.90
N VAL A 51 -16.41 2.73 1.18
CA VAL A 51 -17.56 2.61 2.09
C VAL A 51 -17.15 2.99 3.53
N GLY A 52 -15.98 2.53 4.00
CA GLY A 52 -15.48 2.85 5.32
C GLY A 52 -15.24 4.35 5.52
N LEU A 53 -14.63 5.02 4.55
CA LEU A 53 -14.44 6.47 4.56
C LEU A 53 -15.78 7.22 4.53
N ALA A 54 -16.75 6.75 3.73
CA ALA A 54 -18.09 7.34 3.70
C ALA A 54 -18.78 7.26 5.07
N VAL A 55 -18.60 6.13 5.79
CA VAL A 55 -19.11 5.96 7.17
C VAL A 55 -18.40 6.91 8.14
N LEU A 56 -17.06 6.93 8.13
CA LEU A 56 -16.27 7.75 9.06
C LEU A 56 -16.51 9.25 8.84
N SER A 57 -16.63 9.70 7.60
CA SER A 57 -16.94 11.09 7.26
C SER A 57 -18.36 11.45 7.64
N SER A 58 -19.36 10.57 7.40
CA SER A 58 -20.74 10.82 7.80
C SER A 58 -20.94 10.81 9.33
N ALA A 59 -20.08 10.10 10.06
CA ALA A 59 -20.03 10.10 11.51
C ALA A 59 -19.28 11.31 12.10
N GLY A 60 -18.67 12.17 11.27
CA GLY A 60 -17.89 13.33 11.72
C GLY A 60 -16.58 12.97 12.44
N ILE A 61 -16.06 11.73 12.25
CA ILE A 61 -14.84 11.26 12.88
C ILE A 61 -13.60 11.76 12.12
N ILE A 62 -13.73 11.93 10.80
CA ILE A 62 -12.68 12.43 9.93
C ILE A 62 -13.24 13.51 9.01
N ASP A 63 -12.45 14.53 8.77
CA ASP A 63 -12.70 15.52 7.72
C ASP A 63 -11.76 15.21 6.55
N ALA A 64 -12.29 14.48 5.57
CA ALA A 64 -11.54 14.12 4.38
C ALA A 64 -11.43 15.34 3.46
N GLN A 65 -10.48 16.21 3.74
CA GLN A 65 -10.18 17.33 2.85
C GLN A 65 -9.49 16.80 1.60
N ALA A 66 -9.98 17.22 0.45
CA ALA A 66 -9.37 16.89 -0.83
C ALA A 66 -8.32 17.95 -1.15
N ASP A 67 -7.10 17.50 -1.41
CA ASP A 67 -6.00 18.36 -1.84
C ASP A 67 -6.17 18.84 -3.28
N THR A 68 -5.37 19.86 -3.63
CA THR A 68 -5.29 20.38 -4.99
C THR A 68 -4.84 19.27 -5.96
N PHE A 69 -5.61 19.06 -7.02
CA PHE A 69 -5.31 18.04 -8.02
C PHE A 69 -4.34 18.61 -9.08
N ALA A 70 -3.15 18.00 -9.19
CA ALA A 70 -2.13 18.33 -10.18
C ALA A 70 -2.06 17.24 -11.26
N PRO A 71 -2.91 17.27 -12.32
CA PRO A 71 -3.07 16.16 -13.25
C PRO A 71 -1.78 15.79 -13.99
N LEU A 72 -0.95 16.77 -14.34
CA LEU A 72 0.31 16.52 -15.03
C LEU A 72 1.28 15.74 -14.14
N ALA A 73 1.42 16.14 -12.87
CA ALA A 73 2.26 15.46 -11.90
C ALA A 73 1.75 14.04 -11.62
N VAL A 74 0.43 13.85 -11.50
CA VAL A 74 -0.19 12.56 -11.27
C VAL A 74 0.02 11.60 -12.44
N VAL A 75 -0.16 12.05 -13.69
CA VAL A 75 0.01 11.20 -14.87
C VAL A 75 1.49 10.81 -15.06
N ILE A 76 2.39 11.78 -15.02
CA ILE A 76 3.83 11.53 -15.17
C ILE A 76 4.34 10.69 -14.01
N GLY A 77 3.98 11.06 -12.78
CA GLY A 77 4.35 10.34 -11.57
C GLY A 77 3.83 8.90 -11.57
N GLY A 78 2.58 8.70 -12.00
CA GLY A 78 1.96 7.38 -12.13
C GLY A 78 2.66 6.48 -13.14
N VAL A 79 3.07 7.02 -14.30
CA VAL A 79 3.84 6.27 -15.31
C VAL A 79 5.22 5.88 -14.77
N ILE A 80 5.95 6.82 -14.17
CA ILE A 80 7.27 6.57 -13.56
C ILE A 80 7.15 5.54 -12.43
N PHE A 81 6.15 5.68 -11.56
CA PHE A 81 5.88 4.73 -10.49
C PHE A 81 5.56 3.33 -11.04
N GLY A 82 4.71 3.24 -12.06
CA GLY A 82 4.34 1.98 -12.70
C GLY A 82 5.53 1.23 -13.29
N MET A 83 6.44 1.93 -13.97
CA MET A 83 7.71 1.34 -14.44
C MET A 83 8.60 0.92 -13.26
N GLY A 84 8.68 1.76 -12.23
CA GLY A 84 9.46 1.51 -11.02
C GLY A 84 9.06 0.22 -10.30
N ILE A 85 7.76 -0.01 -10.07
CA ILE A 85 7.27 -1.21 -9.38
C ILE A 85 7.52 -2.51 -10.15
N ILE A 86 7.56 -2.44 -11.48
CA ILE A 86 7.88 -3.61 -12.32
C ILE A 86 9.37 -3.94 -12.19
N LEU A 87 10.25 -2.94 -12.30
CA LEU A 87 11.71 -3.12 -12.18
C LEU A 87 12.10 -3.58 -10.77
N ALA A 88 11.53 -2.97 -9.73
CA ALA A 88 11.76 -3.35 -8.34
C ALA A 88 11.16 -4.73 -7.98
N GLY A 89 10.24 -5.24 -8.79
CA GLY A 89 9.55 -6.50 -8.53
C GLY A 89 8.51 -6.45 -7.42
N GLY A 90 8.12 -5.25 -6.95
CA GLY A 90 7.11 -5.07 -5.90
C GLY A 90 6.67 -3.62 -5.77
N CYS A 91 5.45 -3.37 -5.29
CA CYS A 91 4.98 -2.03 -4.91
C CYS A 91 5.60 -1.59 -3.58
N ALA A 92 5.33 -0.37 -3.12
CA ALA A 92 5.92 0.17 -1.89
C ALA A 92 5.68 -0.75 -0.67
N SER A 93 4.43 -1.11 -0.36
CA SER A 93 4.11 -2.07 0.70
C SER A 93 4.64 -3.48 0.40
N GLY A 94 4.66 -3.84 -0.88
CA GLY A 94 5.24 -5.10 -1.36
C GLY A 94 6.72 -5.22 -1.08
N THR A 95 7.50 -4.17 -1.23
CA THR A 95 8.93 -4.15 -0.89
C THR A 95 9.16 -4.26 0.61
N TRP A 96 8.34 -3.60 1.44
CA TRP A 96 8.41 -3.69 2.88
C TRP A 96 8.18 -5.13 3.38
N TYR A 97 7.05 -5.78 3.02
CA TYR A 97 6.80 -7.12 3.55
C TYR A 97 7.78 -8.17 2.98
N ARG A 98 8.21 -8.03 1.72
CA ARG A 98 9.21 -8.93 1.13
C ARG A 98 10.60 -8.75 1.74
N SER A 99 10.92 -7.54 2.18
CA SER A 99 12.13 -7.31 2.99
C SER A 99 12.10 -8.12 4.28
N GLY A 100 10.94 -8.20 4.95
CA GLY A 100 10.73 -9.05 6.10
C GLY A 100 10.83 -10.55 5.80
N GLU A 101 10.53 -11.00 4.58
CA GLU A 101 10.75 -12.38 4.12
C GLU A 101 12.23 -12.74 3.87
N GLY A 102 13.12 -11.73 3.83
CA GLY A 102 14.55 -11.91 3.60
C GLY A 102 14.99 -11.72 2.14
N LEU A 103 14.18 -11.06 1.30
CA LEU A 103 14.57 -10.77 -0.08
C LEU A 103 15.50 -9.55 -0.13
N VAL A 104 16.78 -9.75 -0.38
CA VAL A 104 17.80 -8.68 -0.45
C VAL A 104 17.51 -7.68 -1.58
N GLY A 105 16.97 -8.13 -2.72
CA GLY A 105 16.56 -7.23 -3.80
C GLY A 105 15.47 -6.23 -3.36
N SER A 106 14.56 -6.65 -2.46
CA SER A 106 13.56 -5.76 -1.89
C SER A 106 14.18 -4.76 -0.90
N TRP A 107 15.22 -5.13 -0.14
CA TRP A 107 15.97 -4.19 0.70
C TRP A 107 16.63 -3.10 -0.14
N ILE A 108 17.28 -3.48 -1.25
CA ILE A 108 17.91 -2.52 -2.17
C ILE A 108 16.85 -1.55 -2.73
N ALA A 109 15.73 -2.09 -3.24
CA ALA A 109 14.66 -1.28 -3.78
C ALA A 109 14.05 -0.35 -2.73
N LEU A 110 13.84 -0.84 -1.50
CA LEU A 110 13.28 -0.07 -0.40
C LEU A 110 14.19 1.09 0.02
N PHE A 111 15.49 0.84 0.11
CA PHE A 111 16.47 1.88 0.43
C PHE A 111 16.47 2.98 -0.65
N MET A 112 16.56 2.59 -1.92
CA MET A 112 16.56 3.53 -3.05
C MET A 112 15.23 4.30 -3.16
N TYR A 113 14.11 3.64 -2.86
CA TYR A 113 12.80 4.27 -2.76
C TYR A 113 12.75 5.35 -1.67
N GLY A 114 13.26 5.05 -0.47
CA GLY A 114 13.32 6.03 0.62
C GLY A 114 14.22 7.22 0.29
N VAL A 115 15.41 6.97 -0.31
CA VAL A 115 16.34 8.02 -0.74
C VAL A 115 15.70 8.95 -1.75
N SER A 116 15.08 8.41 -2.80
CA SER A 116 14.48 9.24 -3.85
C SER A 116 13.23 9.97 -3.36
N ALA A 117 12.41 9.35 -2.50
CA ALA A 117 11.27 10.01 -1.87
C ALA A 117 11.72 11.16 -0.95
N ALA A 118 12.79 10.97 -0.16
CA ALA A 118 13.36 12.03 0.66
C ALA A 118 13.94 13.17 -0.19
N ALA A 119 14.61 12.86 -1.29
CA ALA A 119 15.14 13.85 -2.22
C ALA A 119 14.05 14.71 -2.87
N MET A 120 12.91 14.11 -3.19
CA MET A 120 11.76 14.78 -3.78
C MET A 120 10.98 15.65 -2.79
N LYS A 121 10.87 15.22 -1.51
CA LYS A 121 10.06 15.92 -0.51
C LYS A 121 10.80 17.08 0.19
N SER A 122 12.09 16.94 0.42
CA SER A 122 12.85 17.93 1.21
C SER A 122 14.33 17.97 0.85
N GLY A 123 14.71 17.46 -0.32
CA GLY A 123 16.08 17.41 -0.80
C GLY A 123 16.27 18.18 -2.12
N VAL A 124 17.26 17.78 -2.88
CA VAL A 124 17.71 18.45 -4.11
C VAL A 124 16.68 18.47 -5.24
N LEU A 125 15.66 17.60 -5.18
CA LEU A 125 14.61 17.50 -6.20
C LEU A 125 13.30 18.20 -5.80
N THR A 126 13.25 18.92 -4.67
CA THR A 126 12.05 19.64 -4.22
C THR A 126 11.60 20.66 -5.27
N GLY A 127 12.50 21.46 -5.82
CA GLY A 127 12.15 22.43 -6.86
C GLY A 127 11.55 21.80 -8.12
N PHE A 128 11.99 20.59 -8.50
CA PHE A 128 11.37 19.83 -9.59
C PHE A 128 9.96 19.35 -9.22
N SER A 129 9.77 18.84 -7.99
CA SER A 129 8.47 18.45 -7.48
C SER A 129 7.47 19.62 -7.50
N ASP A 130 7.89 20.78 -7.00
CA ASP A 130 7.05 21.98 -6.91
C ASP A 130 6.70 22.52 -8.30
N ALA A 131 7.67 22.54 -9.22
CA ALA A 131 7.44 22.94 -10.60
C ALA A 131 6.41 22.04 -11.30
N MET A 132 6.46 20.73 -11.06
CA MET A 132 5.48 19.78 -11.62
C MET A 132 4.09 19.90 -10.97
N LYS A 133 4.03 20.22 -9.68
CA LYS A 133 2.79 20.42 -8.93
C LYS A 133 2.19 21.82 -9.12
N SER A 134 2.93 22.80 -9.63
CA SER A 134 2.43 24.16 -9.84
C SER A 134 1.27 24.25 -10.82
N TRP A 135 1.12 23.25 -11.72
CA TRP A 135 -0.02 23.11 -12.63
C TRP A 135 -1.15 22.34 -11.91
N SER A 136 -1.65 22.91 -10.82
CA SER A 136 -2.74 22.34 -10.04
C SER A 136 -4.06 23.07 -10.36
N PHE A 137 -5.14 22.31 -10.32
CA PHE A 137 -6.51 22.83 -10.36
C PHE A 137 -7.11 22.71 -8.96
N GLU A 138 -7.85 23.70 -8.53
CA GLU A 138 -8.67 23.64 -7.31
C GLU A 138 -9.89 22.71 -7.50
N ALA A 139 -9.69 21.58 -8.16
CA ALA A 139 -10.71 20.56 -8.22
C ALA A 139 -10.64 19.78 -6.91
N THR A 140 -11.46 20.18 -5.98
CA THR A 140 -11.84 19.39 -4.81
C THR A 140 -12.34 18.01 -5.26
N SER A 141 -12.84 17.18 -4.43
CA SER A 141 -13.28 15.82 -4.80
C SER A 141 -14.35 15.82 -5.91
N VAL A 142 -14.45 14.71 -6.67
CA VAL A 142 -15.51 14.46 -7.66
C VAL A 142 -16.90 14.69 -7.07
N GLN A 143 -17.07 14.42 -5.79
CA GLN A 143 -18.30 14.64 -5.03
C GLN A 143 -18.64 16.12 -4.90
N ALA A 144 -17.67 16.95 -4.54
CA ALA A 144 -17.85 18.39 -4.40
C ALA A 144 -18.13 19.05 -5.76
N SER A 145 -17.48 18.58 -6.83
CA SER A 145 -17.69 19.08 -8.19
C SER A 145 -19.08 18.74 -8.73
N LEU A 146 -19.65 17.59 -8.35
CA LEU A 146 -20.97 17.13 -8.81
C LEU A 146 -22.10 17.45 -7.82
N GLY A 147 -21.81 17.95 -6.62
CA GLY A 147 -22.80 18.20 -5.57
C GLY A 147 -23.52 16.94 -5.08
N ILE A 148 -22.89 15.75 -5.24
CA ILE A 148 -23.50 14.45 -4.95
C ILE A 148 -22.95 13.93 -3.63
N SER A 149 -23.80 13.29 -2.81
CA SER A 149 -23.33 12.60 -1.59
C SER A 149 -22.38 11.45 -1.95
N VAL A 150 -21.33 11.25 -1.12
CA VAL A 150 -20.35 10.15 -1.23
C VAL A 150 -21.00 8.79 -1.41
N TRP A 151 -22.17 8.60 -0.79
CA TRP A 151 -22.91 7.34 -0.80
C TRP A 151 -23.41 6.95 -2.21
N TRP A 152 -23.73 7.92 -3.06
CA TRP A 152 -24.16 7.68 -4.44
C TRP A 152 -23.06 7.07 -5.31
N LEU A 153 -21.79 7.26 -4.96
CA LEU A 153 -20.67 6.66 -5.64
C LEU A 153 -20.20 5.36 -4.94
N ALA A 154 -20.14 5.36 -3.61
CA ALA A 154 -19.62 4.25 -2.84
C ALA A 154 -20.51 2.99 -2.92
N ILE A 155 -21.85 3.14 -2.82
CA ILE A 155 -22.76 1.98 -2.82
C ILE A 155 -22.79 1.27 -4.19
N PRO A 156 -23.00 1.95 -5.34
CA PRO A 156 -23.00 1.27 -6.64
C PRO A 156 -21.64 0.61 -6.96
N PHE A 157 -20.55 1.27 -6.60
CA PHE A 157 -19.22 0.70 -6.78
C PHE A 157 -19.02 -0.57 -5.93
N ALA A 158 -19.40 -0.54 -4.65
CA ALA A 158 -19.33 -1.70 -3.77
C ALA A 158 -20.22 -2.85 -4.27
N ALA A 159 -21.42 -2.55 -4.75
CA ALA A 159 -22.35 -3.53 -5.32
C ALA A 159 -21.77 -4.19 -6.59
N LEU A 160 -21.17 -3.40 -7.47
CA LEU A 160 -20.49 -3.88 -8.68
C LEU A 160 -19.33 -4.82 -8.31
N VAL A 161 -18.47 -4.41 -7.37
CA VAL A 161 -17.33 -5.23 -6.92
C VAL A 161 -17.81 -6.51 -6.24
N ALA A 162 -18.87 -6.47 -5.44
CA ALA A 162 -19.47 -7.66 -4.83
C ALA A 162 -20.01 -8.63 -5.90
N GLY A 163 -20.68 -8.13 -6.92
CA GLY A 163 -21.15 -8.91 -8.07
C GLY A 163 -20.01 -9.60 -8.84
N LEU A 164 -18.94 -8.83 -9.15
CA LEU A 164 -17.73 -9.37 -9.78
C LEU A 164 -17.08 -10.46 -8.91
N THR A 165 -16.98 -10.21 -7.61
CA THR A 165 -16.40 -11.17 -6.66
C THR A 165 -17.23 -12.47 -6.63
N ALA A 166 -18.55 -12.36 -6.57
CA ALA A 166 -19.43 -13.52 -6.62
C ALA A 166 -19.28 -14.32 -7.92
N TYR A 167 -19.15 -13.62 -9.06
CA TYR A 167 -18.89 -14.23 -10.35
C TYR A 167 -17.56 -15.01 -10.36
N PHE A 168 -16.45 -14.42 -9.93
CA PHE A 168 -15.15 -15.07 -9.88
C PHE A 168 -15.13 -16.25 -8.88
N LEU A 169 -15.81 -16.14 -7.75
CA LEU A 169 -15.93 -17.24 -6.78
C LEU A 169 -16.71 -18.42 -7.37
N LYS A 170 -17.75 -18.17 -8.17
CA LYS A 170 -18.48 -19.26 -8.88
C LYS A 170 -17.58 -19.95 -9.90
N GLN A 171 -16.80 -19.19 -10.66
CA GLN A 171 -15.83 -19.76 -11.60
C GLN A 171 -14.76 -20.59 -10.91
N GLU A 172 -14.29 -20.14 -9.74
CA GLU A 172 -13.28 -20.88 -8.98
C GLU A 172 -13.79 -22.22 -8.48
N LYS A 173 -15.02 -22.26 -7.96
CA LYS A 173 -15.66 -23.50 -7.53
C LYS A 173 -15.91 -24.48 -8.67
N ALA A 174 -16.09 -23.99 -9.89
CA ALA A 174 -16.28 -24.81 -11.08
C ALA A 174 -14.98 -25.44 -11.64
N ARG A 175 -13.80 -24.96 -11.19
CA ARG A 175 -12.53 -25.55 -11.62
C ARG A 175 -12.21 -26.83 -10.85
N PRO A 176 -11.63 -27.85 -11.50
CA PRO A 176 -11.20 -29.06 -10.80
C PRO A 176 -10.18 -28.67 -9.72
N GLN A 177 -10.47 -29.06 -8.48
CA GLN A 177 -9.56 -28.81 -7.36
C GLN A 177 -8.39 -29.78 -7.46
N MET A 178 -7.17 -29.23 -7.48
CA MET A 178 -5.97 -30.05 -7.35
C MET A 178 -5.96 -30.75 -5.98
N ALA A 179 -5.52 -31.99 -5.95
CA ALA A 179 -5.33 -32.71 -4.71
C ALA A 179 -4.42 -31.93 -3.77
N GLN A 180 -4.93 -31.60 -2.61
CA GLN A 180 -4.15 -30.90 -1.58
C GLN A 180 -3.43 -31.94 -0.73
N LEU A 181 -2.16 -31.64 -0.41
CA LEU A 181 -1.40 -32.44 0.55
C LEU A 181 -2.09 -32.40 1.93
N ALA A 182 -2.03 -33.51 2.66
CA ALA A 182 -2.58 -33.57 4.00
C ALA A 182 -1.94 -32.47 4.90
N PRO A 183 -2.74 -31.71 5.68
CA PRO A 183 -2.22 -30.68 6.53
C PRO A 183 -1.32 -31.26 7.61
N LYS A 184 -0.14 -30.64 7.81
CA LYS A 184 0.82 -31.02 8.87
C LYS A 184 0.40 -30.46 10.24
N LYS A 185 -0.30 -29.32 10.25
CA LYS A 185 -0.77 -28.63 11.46
C LYS A 185 -2.30 -28.63 11.49
N GLN A 186 -2.88 -28.64 12.69
CA GLN A 186 -4.34 -28.62 12.87
C GLN A 186 -4.84 -27.32 13.48
N GLY A 187 -6.10 -26.95 13.27
CA GLY A 187 -6.74 -25.78 13.85
C GLY A 187 -6.15 -24.45 13.42
N LEU A 188 -6.04 -23.51 14.36
CA LEU A 188 -5.51 -22.17 14.11
C LEU A 188 -4.08 -22.17 13.59
N ALA A 189 -3.24 -23.11 14.01
CA ALA A 189 -1.87 -23.22 13.55
C ALA A 189 -1.80 -23.57 12.05
N HIS A 190 -2.74 -24.37 11.52
CA HIS A 190 -2.86 -24.62 10.10
C HIS A 190 -3.24 -23.35 9.33
N LEU A 191 -4.22 -22.60 9.83
CA LEU A 191 -4.70 -21.38 9.19
C LEU A 191 -3.62 -20.27 9.15
N LEU A 192 -2.90 -20.07 10.26
CA LEU A 192 -1.93 -18.98 10.40
C LEU A 192 -0.57 -19.30 9.77
N ALA A 193 -0.13 -20.56 9.82
CA ALA A 193 1.24 -20.91 9.47
C ALA A 193 1.38 -21.75 8.19
N GLU A 194 0.38 -22.55 7.83
CA GLU A 194 0.53 -23.49 6.72
C GLU A 194 -0.28 -23.08 5.50
N LYS A 195 -1.56 -22.74 5.67
CA LYS A 195 -2.46 -22.41 4.56
C LYS A 195 -2.21 -20.98 4.05
N PRO A 196 -1.88 -20.78 2.75
CA PRO A 196 -1.90 -19.42 2.18
C PRO A 196 -3.35 -18.91 2.20
N TRP A 197 -3.51 -17.64 2.56
CA TRP A 197 -4.83 -17.05 2.67
C TRP A 197 -5.42 -16.76 1.29
N HIS A 198 -6.73 -16.85 1.20
CA HIS A 198 -7.42 -16.57 -0.04
C HIS A 198 -7.33 -15.07 -0.38
N PHE A 199 -7.09 -14.73 -1.65
CA PHE A 199 -6.92 -13.34 -2.10
C PHE A 199 -8.05 -12.42 -1.65
N TYR A 200 -9.31 -12.85 -1.74
CA TYR A 200 -10.46 -12.00 -1.40
C TYR A 200 -10.61 -11.78 0.10
N SER A 201 -10.35 -12.80 0.92
CA SER A 201 -10.34 -12.63 2.38
C SER A 201 -9.21 -11.71 2.83
N THR A 202 -8.03 -11.84 2.23
CA THR A 202 -6.91 -10.93 2.48
C THR A 202 -7.24 -9.51 2.08
N ALA A 203 -7.86 -9.31 0.90
CA ALA A 203 -8.29 -8.01 0.42
C ALA A 203 -9.27 -7.33 1.39
N LEU A 204 -10.26 -8.09 1.88
CA LEU A 204 -11.23 -7.59 2.87
C LEU A 204 -10.53 -7.13 4.15
N ILE A 205 -9.60 -7.95 4.69
CA ILE A 205 -8.88 -7.61 5.91
C ILE A 205 -7.98 -6.39 5.69
N VAL A 206 -7.26 -6.32 4.57
CA VAL A 206 -6.42 -5.15 4.23
C VAL A 206 -7.26 -3.88 4.11
N GLY A 207 -8.44 -3.97 3.45
CA GLY A 207 -9.37 -2.85 3.36
C GLY A 207 -9.88 -2.38 4.72
N LEU A 208 -10.27 -3.32 5.60
CA LEU A 208 -10.71 -3.00 6.97
C LEU A 208 -9.59 -2.39 7.81
N LEU A 209 -8.36 -2.91 7.72
CA LEU A 209 -7.19 -2.32 8.39
C LEU A 209 -6.95 -0.89 7.90
N GLY A 210 -7.16 -0.64 6.60
CA GLY A 210 -7.09 0.70 6.03
C GLY A 210 -8.12 1.66 6.63
N VAL A 211 -9.36 1.22 6.81
CA VAL A 211 -10.42 2.03 7.46
C VAL A 211 -10.07 2.31 8.92
N ILE A 212 -9.59 1.31 9.66
CA ILE A 212 -9.20 1.44 11.08
C ILE A 212 -7.98 2.36 11.24
N ALA A 213 -7.11 2.42 10.25
CA ALA A 213 -5.92 3.28 10.28
C ALA A 213 -6.27 4.77 10.40
N TRP A 214 -7.37 5.22 9.80
CA TRP A 214 -7.79 6.61 9.82
C TRP A 214 -8.03 7.17 11.22
N PRO A 215 -8.94 6.64 12.04
CA PRO A 215 -9.17 7.16 13.38
C PRO A 215 -7.95 6.98 14.29
N LEU A 216 -7.15 5.93 14.09
CA LEU A 216 -5.94 5.73 14.89
C LEU A 216 -4.84 6.73 14.53
N SER A 217 -4.72 7.11 13.25
CA SER A 217 -3.80 8.14 12.79
C SER A 217 -4.27 9.53 13.24
N ALA A 218 -5.54 9.85 13.05
CA ALA A 218 -6.14 11.11 13.47
C ALA A 218 -5.98 11.36 14.99
N ALA A 219 -6.07 10.33 15.81
CA ALA A 219 -5.82 10.42 17.25
C ALA A 219 -4.37 10.83 17.61
N THR A 220 -3.45 10.80 16.66
CA THR A 220 -2.06 11.27 16.82
C THR A 220 -1.80 12.64 16.19
N GLY A 221 -2.86 13.32 15.70
CA GLY A 221 -2.79 14.61 15.04
C GLY A 221 -2.39 14.54 13.56
N ARG A 222 -2.47 13.35 12.96
CA ARG A 222 -2.18 13.13 11.54
C ARG A 222 -3.46 12.82 10.79
N ASP A 223 -3.88 13.69 9.89
CA ASP A 223 -5.11 13.55 9.11
C ASP A 223 -4.90 12.74 7.82
N SER A 224 -4.32 11.55 7.96
CA SER A 224 -4.09 10.64 6.82
C SER A 224 -4.22 9.18 7.25
N GLY A 225 -4.54 8.31 6.27
CA GLY A 225 -4.69 6.88 6.49
C GLY A 225 -3.38 6.08 6.37
N LEU A 226 -3.43 4.94 5.66
CA LEU A 226 -2.28 4.05 5.43
C LEU A 226 -1.31 4.64 4.38
N GLY A 227 -0.49 5.61 4.73
CA GLY A 227 0.61 6.09 3.89
C GLY A 227 1.86 5.24 4.05
N ILE A 228 2.63 5.04 2.99
CA ILE A 228 3.93 4.33 3.02
C ILE A 228 5.07 5.19 2.49
N THR A 229 4.80 6.11 1.57
CA THR A 229 5.85 6.94 0.94
C THR A 229 6.50 7.88 1.94
N THR A 230 5.72 8.72 2.61
CA THR A 230 6.19 9.66 3.64
C THR A 230 6.84 8.93 4.81
N PRO A 231 6.19 7.91 5.41
CA PRO A 231 6.80 7.12 6.47
C PRO A 231 8.12 6.45 6.08
N THR A 232 8.26 5.99 4.83
CA THR A 232 9.53 5.41 4.36
C THR A 232 10.62 6.46 4.24
N SER A 233 10.30 7.65 3.71
CA SER A 233 11.21 8.80 3.68
C SER A 233 11.64 9.20 5.09
N ASP A 234 10.69 9.33 6.02
CA ASP A 234 10.97 9.72 7.41
C ASP A 234 11.79 8.66 8.16
N THR A 235 11.52 7.36 7.92
CA THR A 235 12.34 6.27 8.47
C THR A 235 13.79 6.40 8.02
N LEU A 236 14.02 6.67 6.74
CA LEU A 236 15.38 6.83 6.23
C LEU A 236 16.06 8.08 6.79
N ARG A 237 15.33 9.19 6.85
CA ARG A 237 15.84 10.44 7.43
C ARG A 237 16.17 10.28 8.89
N PHE A 238 15.32 9.61 9.67
CA PHE A 238 15.61 9.25 11.06
C PHE A 238 16.91 8.43 11.17
N LEU A 239 17.10 7.42 10.32
CA LEU A 239 18.31 6.58 10.33
C LEU A 239 19.58 7.37 9.98
N VAL A 240 19.47 8.41 9.15
CA VAL A 240 20.62 9.23 8.72
C VAL A 240 20.90 10.38 9.68
N SER A 241 19.86 11.08 10.18
CA SER A 241 20.01 12.26 11.03
C SER A 241 19.95 11.98 12.53
N GLY A 242 19.39 10.84 12.95
CA GLY A 242 19.12 10.55 14.36
C GLY A 242 18.00 11.38 14.97
N ASP A 243 17.26 12.15 14.17
CA ASP A 243 16.22 13.08 14.62
C ASP A 243 14.96 12.31 15.05
N SER A 244 14.72 12.29 16.36
CA SER A 244 13.58 11.59 16.97
C SER A 244 12.22 12.19 16.66
N GLU A 245 12.15 13.44 16.20
CA GLU A 245 10.90 14.07 15.76
C GLU A 245 10.31 13.40 14.51
N ARG A 246 11.17 12.71 13.75
CA ARG A 246 10.77 11.90 12.58
C ARG A 246 10.11 10.56 12.94
N LEU A 247 10.18 10.14 14.20
CA LEU A 247 9.51 8.95 14.70
C LEU A 247 8.04 9.24 14.96
N ASN A 248 7.27 9.30 13.89
CA ASN A 248 5.83 9.51 13.92
C ASN A 248 5.06 8.16 13.84
N TRP A 249 3.73 8.23 13.91
CA TRP A 249 2.85 7.07 13.82
C TRP A 249 3.08 6.27 12.52
N GLY A 250 3.26 6.96 11.38
CA GLY A 250 3.51 6.33 10.09
C GLY A 250 4.84 5.58 10.04
N THR A 251 5.92 6.15 10.61
CA THR A 251 7.22 5.49 10.73
C THR A 251 7.11 4.18 11.51
N LEU A 252 6.37 4.19 12.62
CA LEU A 252 6.14 2.96 13.40
C LEU A 252 5.26 1.97 12.65
N LEU A 253 4.31 2.43 11.83
CA LEU A 253 3.49 1.57 10.98
C LEU A 253 4.35 0.79 9.97
N VAL A 254 5.28 1.44 9.26
CA VAL A 254 6.13 0.73 8.27
C VAL A 254 7.15 -0.19 8.94
N LEU A 255 7.68 0.18 10.11
CA LEU A 255 8.51 -0.70 10.92
C LEU A 255 7.72 -1.90 11.45
N GLY A 256 6.48 -1.68 11.88
CA GLY A 256 5.55 -2.72 12.25
C GLY A 256 5.28 -3.68 11.09
N LEU A 257 5.06 -3.16 9.88
CA LEU A 257 4.84 -3.96 8.68
C LEU A 257 6.03 -4.89 8.39
N LEU A 258 7.25 -4.39 8.54
CA LEU A 258 8.46 -5.21 8.43
C LEU A 258 8.50 -6.31 9.50
N ALA A 259 8.27 -5.96 10.76
CA ALA A 259 8.30 -6.90 11.88
C ALA A 259 7.21 -7.98 11.74
N GLY A 260 5.98 -7.58 11.41
CA GLY A 260 4.86 -8.51 11.23
C GLY A 260 5.06 -9.48 10.08
N SER A 261 5.59 -9.01 8.95
CA SER A 261 5.91 -9.87 7.81
C SER A 261 7.07 -10.83 8.12
N PHE A 262 8.08 -10.39 8.88
CA PHE A 262 9.16 -11.24 9.36
C PHE A 262 8.63 -12.36 10.27
N VAL A 263 7.79 -12.03 11.25
CA VAL A 263 7.15 -13.01 12.13
C VAL A 263 6.32 -14.00 11.31
N ALA A 264 5.50 -13.52 10.39
CA ALA A 264 4.70 -14.37 9.52
C ALA A 264 5.57 -15.33 8.70
N ALA A 265 6.65 -14.83 8.09
CA ALA A 265 7.59 -15.65 7.30
C ALA A 265 8.33 -16.69 8.15
N LYS A 266 8.69 -16.36 9.39
CA LYS A 266 9.31 -17.32 10.34
C LYS A 266 8.31 -18.40 10.77
N VAL A 267 7.10 -18.02 11.14
CA VAL A 267 6.04 -18.94 11.60
C VAL A 267 5.62 -19.91 10.48
N SER A 268 5.58 -19.43 9.23
CA SER A 268 5.28 -20.27 8.06
C SER A 268 6.48 -21.08 7.55
N GLY A 269 7.70 -20.82 8.04
CA GLY A 269 8.91 -21.45 7.53
C GLY A 269 9.35 -20.98 6.15
N GLU A 270 8.81 -19.83 5.71
CA GLU A 270 9.09 -19.25 4.38
C GLU A 270 10.26 -18.26 4.39
N PHE A 271 10.72 -17.86 5.59
CA PHE A 271 11.86 -16.94 5.72
C PHE A 271 13.12 -17.55 5.11
N ARG A 272 13.64 -16.91 4.08
CA ARG A 272 14.91 -17.29 3.43
C ARG A 272 15.62 -16.04 2.93
N VAL A 273 16.87 -15.88 3.31
CA VAL A 273 17.71 -14.83 2.72
C VAL A 273 18.01 -15.22 1.26
N ARG A 274 17.51 -14.39 0.33
CA ARG A 274 17.69 -14.59 -1.11
C ARG A 274 18.40 -13.38 -1.68
N VAL A 275 19.62 -13.60 -2.12
CA VAL A 275 20.43 -12.57 -2.79
C VAL A 275 20.09 -12.59 -4.27
N PRO A 276 19.73 -11.45 -4.87
CA PRO A 276 19.46 -11.35 -6.30
C PRO A 276 20.76 -11.45 -7.11
N ASP A 277 20.64 -11.83 -8.38
CA ASP A 277 21.72 -11.70 -9.35
C ASP A 277 22.03 -10.23 -9.64
N ALA A 278 23.16 -9.97 -10.33
CA ALA A 278 23.60 -8.60 -10.63
C ALA A 278 22.54 -7.82 -11.44
N THR A 279 21.91 -8.47 -12.41
CA THR A 279 20.88 -7.84 -13.24
C THR A 279 19.67 -7.42 -12.41
N GLN A 280 19.19 -8.30 -11.52
CA GLN A 280 18.05 -7.97 -10.65
C GLN A 280 18.44 -6.91 -9.61
N SER A 281 19.67 -6.90 -9.12
CA SER A 281 20.18 -5.86 -8.21
C SER A 281 20.12 -4.49 -8.87
N VAL A 282 20.60 -4.36 -10.11
CA VAL A 282 20.54 -3.12 -10.89
C VAL A 282 19.07 -2.69 -11.11
N ARG A 283 18.22 -3.63 -11.51
CA ARG A 283 16.77 -3.36 -11.64
C ARG A 283 16.13 -2.87 -10.35
N SER A 284 16.53 -3.45 -9.21
CA SER A 284 16.02 -3.02 -7.90
C SER A 284 16.46 -1.61 -7.53
N VAL A 285 17.70 -1.20 -7.88
CA VAL A 285 18.19 0.16 -7.68
C VAL A 285 17.37 1.17 -8.49
N PHE A 286 17.31 0.99 -9.81
CA PHE A 286 16.57 1.91 -10.68
C PHE A 286 15.06 1.87 -10.39
N GLY A 287 14.52 0.68 -10.15
CA GLY A 287 13.11 0.52 -9.78
C GLY A 287 12.76 1.26 -8.50
N GLY A 288 13.60 1.16 -7.47
CA GLY A 288 13.41 1.89 -6.22
C GLY A 288 13.46 3.41 -6.42
N LEU A 289 14.46 3.92 -7.16
CA LEU A 289 14.55 5.34 -7.48
C LEU A 289 13.30 5.85 -8.21
N MET A 290 12.88 5.16 -9.26
CA MET A 290 11.67 5.52 -10.01
C MET A 290 10.42 5.46 -9.16
N MET A 291 10.30 4.48 -8.26
CA MET A 291 9.17 4.38 -7.33
C MET A 291 9.07 5.61 -6.43
N GLY A 292 10.19 6.09 -5.85
CA GLY A 292 10.15 7.23 -4.94
C GLY A 292 9.87 8.54 -5.66
N VAL A 293 10.47 8.77 -6.82
CA VAL A 293 10.16 9.93 -7.66
C VAL A 293 8.70 9.90 -8.10
N GLY A 294 8.24 8.78 -8.65
CA GLY A 294 6.88 8.62 -9.14
C GLY A 294 5.83 8.76 -8.06
N ALA A 295 6.04 8.15 -6.89
CA ALA A 295 5.13 8.27 -5.76
C ALA A 295 5.05 9.71 -5.22
N SER A 296 6.17 10.43 -5.14
CA SER A 296 6.19 11.80 -4.66
C SER A 296 5.51 12.78 -5.62
N LEU A 297 5.60 12.54 -6.94
CA LEU A 297 4.88 13.32 -7.95
C LEU A 297 3.39 13.02 -7.99
N ALA A 298 3.04 11.73 -7.91
CA ALA A 298 1.65 11.28 -7.98
C ALA A 298 0.83 11.55 -6.69
N GLY A 299 1.45 12.14 -5.67
CA GLY A 299 0.81 12.36 -4.37
C GLY A 299 0.79 11.11 -3.49
N GLY A 300 1.48 10.03 -3.85
CA GLY A 300 1.63 8.83 -3.03
C GLY A 300 1.81 7.50 -3.77
N CYS A 301 1.79 6.42 -3.03
CA CYS A 301 1.98 5.06 -3.56
C CYS A 301 0.65 4.34 -3.84
N THR A 302 0.71 3.09 -4.28
CA THR A 302 -0.48 2.27 -4.57
C THR A 302 -1.40 2.07 -3.35
N CYS A 303 -0.88 2.19 -2.13
CA CYS A 303 -1.68 2.16 -0.91
C CYS A 303 -2.60 3.37 -0.79
N LEU A 304 -2.24 4.48 -1.42
CA LEU A 304 -3.05 5.69 -1.55
C LEU A 304 -4.29 5.53 -2.42
N LEU A 305 -4.32 4.56 -3.31
CA LEU A 305 -5.57 4.16 -3.96
C LEU A 305 -6.66 3.78 -2.95
N TYR A 306 -6.25 3.55 -1.70
CA TYR A 306 -7.13 3.22 -0.59
C TYR A 306 -7.28 4.36 0.43
N THR A 307 -6.38 5.37 0.41
CA THR A 307 -6.34 6.44 1.41
C THR A 307 -5.89 7.73 0.73
N SER A 308 -6.57 8.83 0.92
CA SER A 308 -6.07 10.15 0.54
C SER A 308 -4.97 10.56 1.54
N ASP A 309 -3.71 10.47 1.14
CA ASP A 309 -2.52 10.74 1.97
C ASP A 309 -1.84 12.05 1.56
N ALA A 310 -2.57 12.86 0.85
CA ALA A 310 -2.05 14.11 0.30
C ALA A 310 -1.83 15.20 1.38
N ALA A 311 -2.50 15.06 2.54
CA ALA A 311 -2.41 16.02 3.64
C ALA A 311 -1.04 16.06 4.36
N ASP A 312 -0.21 15.02 4.24
CA ASP A 312 1.11 14.99 4.90
C ASP A 312 2.17 15.88 4.22
N ASP A 313 1.91 16.41 3.03
CA ASP A 313 2.89 17.24 2.32
C ASP A 313 2.90 18.72 2.79
N VAL A 314 1.92 19.14 3.58
CA VAL A 314 1.78 20.54 4.03
C VAL A 314 2.26 20.78 5.47
N ALA A 315 2.45 19.75 6.27
CA ALA A 315 2.88 19.86 7.67
C ALA A 315 4.40 19.99 7.87
N GLY A 316 5.14 20.37 6.84
CA GLY A 316 6.60 20.48 6.82
C GLY A 316 7.12 21.88 6.53
N VAL A 317 6.45 22.94 7.04
CA VAL A 317 7.04 24.30 7.10
C VAL A 317 7.16 24.72 8.55
#